data_e017308426550fac15388754b01c735d
#
_entry.id   e017308426550fac15388754b01c735d
#
_cell.length_a   1.000
_cell.length_b   1.000
_cell.length_c   1.000
_cell.angle_alpha   90.00
_cell.angle_beta   90.00
_cell.angle_gamma   90.00
#
_symmetry.space_group_name_H-M   'P 1'
#
loop_
_entity.id
_entity.type
_entity.pdbx_description
1 polymer ?
#
loop_
_entity_poly.entity_id
_entity_poly.type
_entity_poly.pdbx_seq_one_letter_code
_entity_poly.pdbx_strand_id
1 'polypeptide(L)'
;GKTTFIQRLNAHLHAKGTSPPYIVNLDPAVRELPFDARVDIRDAVSYRGLMEEQGLGPNGAIVTAVNLFATSFDQVIELCEKRATELDYVIVDTAGQIEVFTWSAGGTVVTEAFASQFRTVVAFVADSPACALPQSFMCNMLQACSVLYKCRLPMVLAFNKVDASPHTVLLEWMADFEVFHEALDASGDESYAASLSRSLSLVLEEFYQNLRPVGVSAAVGLGMDAFLGA
;
A
#
# COMPACT_ATOMS: atom_id res chain seq x y z
N GLY A 1 -1.39 9.05 3.58
CA GLY A 1 -1.15 8.02 4.58
C GLY A 1 0.09 7.17 4.34
N LYS A 2 0.37 6.66 3.11
CA LYS A 2 1.51 5.77 2.80
C LYS A 2 2.86 6.40 3.16
N THR A 3 3.19 7.54 2.58
CA THR A 3 4.47 8.24 2.79
C THR A 3 4.73 8.56 4.26
N THR A 4 3.68 8.98 5.00
CA THR A 4 3.78 9.21 6.47
C THR A 4 4.05 7.89 7.22
N PHE A 5 3.44 6.79 6.75
CA PHE A 5 3.69 5.47 7.33
C PHE A 5 5.13 5.03 7.09
N ILE A 6 5.65 5.20 5.87
CA ILE A 6 7.05 4.90 5.53
C ILE A 6 8.02 5.75 6.36
N GLN A 7 7.73 7.06 6.52
CA GLN A 7 8.52 7.93 7.38
C GLN A 7 8.59 7.40 8.82
N ARG A 8 7.46 6.99 9.38
CA ARG A 8 7.40 6.44 10.73
C ARG A 8 8.12 5.10 10.84
N LEU A 9 7.94 4.23 9.85
CA LEU A 9 8.62 2.94 9.79
C LEU A 9 10.15 3.12 9.71
N ASN A 10 10.62 4.04 8.86
CA ASN A 10 12.02 4.41 8.76
C ASN A 10 12.59 4.88 10.12
N ALA A 11 11.90 5.81 10.78
CA ALA A 11 12.31 6.29 12.11
C ALA A 11 12.34 5.16 13.16
N HIS A 12 11.37 4.24 13.09
CA HIS A 12 11.30 3.09 14.01
C HIS A 12 12.46 2.11 13.78
N LEU A 13 12.80 1.79 12.53
CA LEU A 13 13.93 0.93 12.18
C LEU A 13 15.25 1.55 12.65
N HIS A 14 15.46 2.85 12.45
CA HIS A 14 16.62 3.56 12.97
C HIS A 14 16.71 3.49 14.51
N ALA A 15 15.59 3.66 15.22
CA ALA A 15 15.55 3.59 16.67
C ALA A 15 15.87 2.19 17.20
N LYS A 16 15.57 1.13 16.44
CA LYS A 16 15.94 -0.26 16.77
C LYS A 16 17.43 -0.59 16.55
N GLY A 17 18.17 0.28 15.90
CA GLY A 17 19.57 0.04 15.56
C GLY A 17 19.75 -0.97 14.42
N THR A 18 18.71 -1.23 13.62
CA THR A 18 18.83 -1.98 12.37
C THR A 18 19.58 -1.15 11.33
N SER A 19 20.09 -1.81 10.28
CA SER A 19 20.66 -1.08 9.14
C SER A 19 19.60 -0.11 8.55
N PRO A 20 20.00 1.12 8.18
CA PRO A 20 19.08 2.06 7.56
C PRO A 20 18.39 1.42 6.35
N PRO A 21 17.05 1.46 6.26
CA PRO A 21 16.34 0.86 5.13
C PRO A 21 16.71 1.57 3.82
N TYR A 22 16.79 0.80 2.74
CA TYR A 22 16.99 1.35 1.41
C TYR A 22 15.64 1.77 0.84
N ILE A 23 15.39 3.07 0.77
CA ILE A 23 14.08 3.59 0.33
C ILE A 23 14.14 3.96 -1.14
N VAL A 24 13.16 3.43 -1.90
CA VAL A 24 12.94 3.71 -3.32
C VAL A 24 11.62 4.47 -3.45
N ASN A 25 11.65 5.70 -3.95
CA ASN A 25 10.46 6.48 -4.24
C ASN A 25 10.02 6.28 -5.70
N LEU A 26 8.79 5.81 -5.89
CA LEU A 26 8.16 5.63 -7.21
C LEU A 26 6.96 6.57 -7.41
N ASP A 27 6.78 7.58 -6.53
CA ASP A 27 5.77 8.62 -6.73
C ASP A 27 6.38 9.85 -7.42
N PRO A 28 6.16 10.05 -8.73
CA PRO A 28 6.73 11.20 -9.44
C PRO A 28 6.02 12.52 -9.11
N ALA A 29 4.82 12.45 -8.50
CA ALA A 29 3.99 13.63 -8.21
C ALA A 29 4.23 14.19 -6.80
N VAL A 30 4.99 13.50 -5.95
CA VAL A 30 5.29 13.99 -4.60
C VAL A 30 6.17 15.24 -4.67
N ARG A 31 5.80 16.29 -3.92
CA ARG A 31 6.58 17.54 -3.90
C ARG A 31 7.83 17.42 -3.04
N GLU A 32 7.64 16.96 -1.81
CA GLU A 32 8.70 16.81 -0.81
C GLU A 32 8.56 15.46 -0.14
N LEU A 33 9.69 14.76 0.01
CA LEU A 33 9.75 13.51 0.77
C LEU A 33 10.20 13.81 2.20
N PRO A 34 9.53 13.25 3.20
CA PRO A 34 9.92 13.43 4.60
C PRO A 34 11.07 12.50 5.03
N PHE A 35 11.69 11.81 4.10
CA PHE A 35 12.81 10.89 4.28
C PHE A 35 13.77 10.95 3.10
N ASP A 36 14.98 10.48 3.29
CA ASP A 36 15.99 10.38 2.25
C ASP A 36 15.75 9.11 1.41
N ALA A 37 15.31 9.29 0.17
CA ALA A 37 15.17 8.20 -0.80
C ALA A 37 16.51 7.96 -1.50
N ARG A 38 16.96 6.71 -1.54
CA ARG A 38 18.23 6.34 -2.22
C ARG A 38 18.07 6.25 -3.73
N VAL A 39 16.87 5.94 -4.18
CA VAL A 39 16.46 5.99 -5.58
C VAL A 39 15.16 6.78 -5.65
N ASP A 40 15.12 7.76 -6.52
CA ASP A 40 13.95 8.61 -6.69
C ASP A 40 13.58 8.70 -8.17
N ILE A 41 12.36 8.33 -8.52
CA ILE A 41 11.85 8.41 -9.90
C ILE A 41 11.95 9.82 -10.47
N ARG A 42 11.88 10.87 -9.61
CA ARG A 42 11.95 12.27 -10.02
C ARG A 42 13.31 12.69 -10.58
N ASP A 43 14.36 11.95 -10.22
CA ASP A 43 15.72 12.18 -10.75
C ASP A 43 15.86 11.68 -12.18
N ALA A 44 15.07 10.67 -12.57
CA ALA A 44 15.11 10.07 -13.89
C ALA A 44 14.03 10.62 -14.84
N VAL A 45 12.86 10.99 -14.31
CA VAL A 45 11.69 11.38 -15.12
C VAL A 45 11.08 12.68 -14.63
N SER A 46 10.99 13.67 -15.53
CA SER A 46 10.32 14.94 -15.22
C SER A 46 8.80 14.80 -15.36
N TYR A 47 8.10 14.67 -14.24
CA TYR A 47 6.64 14.60 -14.20
C TYR A 47 5.96 15.82 -14.86
N ARG A 48 6.47 17.04 -14.57
CA ARG A 48 5.96 18.28 -15.15
C ARG A 48 6.23 18.36 -16.64
N GLY A 49 7.43 17.97 -17.07
CA GLY A 49 7.78 17.90 -18.49
C GLY A 49 6.83 16.99 -19.26
N LEU A 50 6.49 15.81 -18.74
CA LEU A 50 5.51 14.91 -19.36
C LEU A 50 4.12 15.54 -19.49
N MET A 51 3.66 16.30 -18.51
CA MET A 51 2.38 17.00 -18.59
C MET A 51 2.37 18.09 -19.66
N GLU A 52 3.43 18.86 -19.73
CA GLU A 52 3.55 20.01 -20.64
C GLU A 52 3.83 19.58 -22.09
N GLU A 53 4.77 18.67 -22.29
CA GLU A 53 5.20 18.24 -23.63
C GLU A 53 4.22 17.31 -24.33
N GLN A 54 3.57 16.42 -23.54
CA GLN A 54 2.65 15.41 -24.09
C GLN A 54 1.16 15.77 -23.86
N GLY A 55 0.87 16.90 -23.19
CA GLY A 55 -0.50 17.31 -22.91
C GLY A 55 -1.24 16.34 -21.98
N LEU A 56 -0.52 15.61 -21.10
CA LEU A 56 -1.11 14.60 -20.23
C LEU A 56 -1.73 15.22 -19.00
N GLY A 57 -2.87 14.66 -18.60
CA GLY A 57 -3.43 14.94 -17.27
C GLY A 57 -2.57 14.30 -16.15
N PRO A 58 -2.80 14.70 -14.88
CA PRO A 58 -1.98 14.25 -13.75
C PRO A 58 -1.78 12.73 -13.67
N ASN A 59 -2.86 11.96 -13.79
CA ASN A 59 -2.81 10.49 -13.70
C ASN A 59 -2.08 9.86 -14.89
N GLY A 60 -2.32 10.37 -16.10
CA GLY A 60 -1.62 9.93 -17.31
C GLY A 60 -0.12 10.17 -17.21
N ALA A 61 0.29 11.33 -16.70
CA ALA A 61 1.69 11.66 -16.50
C ALA A 61 2.36 10.74 -15.45
N ILE A 62 1.66 10.36 -14.36
CA ILE A 62 2.19 9.41 -13.36
C ILE A 62 2.38 8.03 -14.00
N VAL A 63 1.35 7.52 -14.72
CA VAL A 63 1.45 6.21 -15.42
C VAL A 63 2.62 6.21 -16.40
N THR A 64 2.75 7.26 -17.21
CA THR A 64 3.83 7.39 -18.20
C THR A 64 5.18 7.46 -17.51
N ALA A 65 5.32 8.22 -16.42
CA ALA A 65 6.57 8.31 -15.67
C ALA A 65 6.98 6.94 -15.10
N VAL A 66 6.05 6.21 -14.49
CA VAL A 66 6.33 4.87 -13.94
C VAL A 66 6.69 3.89 -15.07
N ASN A 67 6.01 3.93 -16.21
CA ASN A 67 6.32 3.08 -17.36
C ASN A 67 7.71 3.38 -17.94
N LEU A 68 8.08 4.65 -18.07
CA LEU A 68 9.40 5.06 -18.54
C LEU A 68 10.49 4.61 -17.55
N PHE A 69 10.28 4.82 -16.26
CA PHE A 69 11.23 4.41 -15.23
C PHE A 69 11.41 2.89 -15.20
N ALA A 70 10.35 2.13 -15.44
CA ALA A 70 10.39 0.67 -15.47
C ALA A 70 11.28 0.12 -16.58
N THR A 71 11.56 0.87 -17.65
CA THR A 71 12.46 0.43 -18.74
C THR A 71 13.92 0.29 -18.32
N SER A 72 14.33 0.96 -17.25
CA SER A 72 15.68 0.91 -16.68
C SER A 72 15.71 0.39 -15.25
N PHE A 73 14.66 -0.34 -14.84
CA PHE A 73 14.50 -0.79 -13.47
C PHE A 73 15.47 -1.90 -13.05
N ASP A 74 16.05 -2.61 -14.01
CA ASP A 74 17.17 -3.52 -13.82
C ASP A 74 18.34 -2.88 -13.06
N GLN A 75 18.65 -1.61 -13.37
CA GLN A 75 19.69 -0.85 -12.68
C GLN A 75 19.35 -0.63 -11.19
N VAL A 76 18.07 -0.41 -10.86
CA VAL A 76 17.62 -0.27 -9.46
C VAL A 76 17.79 -1.60 -8.72
N ILE A 77 17.43 -2.70 -9.36
CA ILE A 77 17.61 -4.05 -8.78
C ILE A 77 19.10 -4.32 -8.53
N GLU A 78 19.99 -4.04 -9.50
CA GLU A 78 21.44 -4.19 -9.30
C GLU A 78 21.98 -3.36 -8.13
N LEU A 79 21.49 -2.12 -7.95
CA LEU A 79 21.87 -1.28 -6.81
C LEU A 79 21.44 -1.88 -5.47
N CYS A 80 20.26 -2.47 -5.43
CA CYS A 80 19.75 -3.17 -4.24
C CYS A 80 20.57 -4.46 -3.98
N GLU A 81 20.88 -5.25 -5.02
CA GLU A 81 21.66 -6.48 -4.91
C GLU A 81 23.08 -6.22 -4.39
N LYS A 82 23.76 -5.21 -4.92
CA LYS A 82 25.11 -4.81 -4.49
C LYS A 82 25.19 -4.49 -2.98
N ARG A 83 24.07 -4.12 -2.38
CA ARG A 83 23.95 -3.76 -0.96
C ARG A 83 23.16 -4.76 -0.13
N ALA A 84 22.67 -5.85 -0.74
CA ALA A 84 21.79 -6.81 -0.09
C ALA A 84 22.37 -7.41 1.20
N THR A 85 23.70 -7.54 1.30
CA THR A 85 24.39 -8.02 2.51
C THR A 85 24.44 -7.00 3.65
N GLU A 86 24.21 -5.73 3.35
CA GLU A 86 24.27 -4.61 4.31
C GLU A 86 22.88 -4.11 4.72
N LEU A 87 21.83 -4.56 4.02
CA LEU A 87 20.47 -4.05 4.18
C LEU A 87 19.56 -5.12 4.79
N ASP A 88 18.83 -4.73 5.83
CA ASP A 88 17.76 -5.56 6.39
C ASP A 88 16.46 -5.39 5.59
N TYR A 89 16.20 -4.17 5.08
CA TYR A 89 14.95 -3.83 4.40
C TYR A 89 15.17 -2.92 3.19
N VAL A 90 14.46 -3.22 2.10
CA VAL A 90 14.19 -2.31 0.99
C VAL A 90 12.72 -1.89 1.07
N ILE A 91 12.46 -0.59 1.11
CA ILE A 91 11.10 -0.04 1.20
C ILE A 91 10.79 0.71 -0.10
N VAL A 92 9.69 0.35 -0.74
CA VAL A 92 9.24 0.99 -1.99
C VAL A 92 8.00 1.83 -1.72
N ASP A 93 8.11 3.16 -1.87
CA ASP A 93 6.96 4.07 -1.82
C ASP A 93 6.34 4.20 -3.21
N THR A 94 5.09 3.78 -3.34
CA THR A 94 4.36 3.80 -4.61
C THR A 94 3.55 5.09 -4.75
N ALA A 95 3.18 5.43 -6.00
CA ALA A 95 2.30 6.55 -6.31
C ALA A 95 1.05 6.59 -5.43
N GLY A 96 0.55 7.79 -5.15
CA GLY A 96 -0.57 8.04 -4.24
C GLY A 96 -1.85 7.31 -4.62
N GLN A 97 -2.10 7.15 -5.91
CA GLN A 97 -3.28 6.46 -6.46
C GLN A 97 -2.94 4.99 -6.73
N ILE A 98 -3.65 4.10 -6.06
CA ILE A 98 -3.43 2.66 -6.15
C ILE A 98 -3.62 2.13 -7.56
N GLU A 99 -4.62 2.64 -8.29
CA GLU A 99 -4.95 2.22 -9.64
C GLU A 99 -3.81 2.49 -10.61
N VAL A 100 -3.15 3.62 -10.45
CA VAL A 100 -2.07 4.05 -11.33
C VAL A 100 -0.88 3.10 -11.24
N PHE A 101 -0.51 2.65 -10.05
CA PHE A 101 0.61 1.73 -9.87
C PHE A 101 0.19 0.28 -10.17
N THR A 102 -0.86 -0.20 -9.51
CA THR A 102 -1.26 -1.62 -9.58
C THR A 102 -1.66 -2.06 -10.98
N TRP A 103 -2.32 -1.17 -11.76
CA TRP A 103 -2.84 -1.50 -13.09
C TRP A 103 -1.94 -1.03 -14.24
N SER A 104 -0.83 -0.34 -13.97
CA SER A 104 0.12 0.03 -15.02
C SER A 104 1.06 -1.12 -15.37
N ALA A 105 1.56 -1.11 -16.62
CA ALA A 105 2.58 -2.07 -17.05
C ALA A 105 3.87 -1.88 -16.25
N GLY A 106 4.29 -0.64 -16.02
CA GLY A 106 5.48 -0.32 -15.23
C GLY A 106 5.37 -0.80 -13.78
N GLY A 107 4.21 -0.63 -13.13
CA GLY A 107 3.99 -1.15 -11.80
C GLY A 107 4.08 -2.68 -11.72
N THR A 108 3.57 -3.38 -12.73
CA THR A 108 3.72 -4.85 -12.84
C THR A 108 5.20 -5.24 -12.98
N VAL A 109 5.94 -4.62 -13.90
CA VAL A 109 7.38 -4.89 -14.12
C VAL A 109 8.18 -4.66 -12.84
N VAL A 110 7.96 -3.54 -12.16
CA VAL A 110 8.62 -3.22 -10.88
C VAL A 110 8.34 -4.29 -9.82
N THR A 111 7.08 -4.68 -9.66
CA THR A 111 6.66 -5.67 -8.67
C THR A 111 7.29 -7.04 -8.95
N GLU A 112 7.26 -7.49 -10.20
CA GLU A 112 7.85 -8.76 -10.63
C GLU A 112 9.37 -8.76 -10.51
N ALA A 113 10.04 -7.65 -10.82
CA ALA A 113 11.49 -7.51 -10.69
C ALA A 113 11.93 -7.67 -9.23
N PHE A 114 11.26 -7.01 -8.28
CA PHE A 114 11.55 -7.21 -6.86
C PHE A 114 11.23 -8.64 -6.41
N ALA A 115 10.08 -9.18 -6.80
CA ALA A 115 9.65 -10.52 -6.39
C ALA A 115 10.56 -11.63 -6.90
N SER A 116 11.21 -11.44 -8.05
CA SER A 116 12.13 -12.42 -8.63
C SER A 116 13.48 -12.50 -7.90
N GLN A 117 13.93 -11.40 -7.28
CA GLN A 117 15.25 -11.29 -6.66
C GLN A 117 15.21 -11.26 -5.14
N PHE A 118 14.13 -10.76 -4.56
CA PHE A 118 14.01 -10.53 -3.12
C PHE A 118 12.73 -11.15 -2.55
N ARG A 119 12.76 -11.47 -1.25
CA ARG A 119 11.53 -11.80 -0.51
C ARG A 119 10.66 -10.55 -0.39
N THR A 120 9.63 -10.47 -1.20
CA THR A 120 8.80 -9.28 -1.35
C THR A 120 7.44 -9.48 -0.73
N VAL A 121 6.98 -8.49 0.02
CA VAL A 121 5.66 -8.43 0.67
C VAL A 121 4.97 -7.14 0.28
N VAL A 122 3.68 -7.21 -0.02
CA VAL A 122 2.85 -6.03 -0.26
C VAL A 122 2.29 -5.53 1.07
N ALA A 123 2.54 -4.27 1.42
CA ALA A 123 1.88 -3.60 2.53
C ALA A 123 0.70 -2.78 2.02
N PHE A 124 -0.52 -3.25 2.25
CA PHE A 124 -1.73 -2.50 1.95
C PHE A 124 -2.11 -1.63 3.14
N VAL A 125 -2.00 -0.31 2.99
CA VAL A 125 -2.25 0.65 4.07
C VAL A 125 -3.66 1.20 3.96
N ALA A 126 -4.57 0.71 4.79
CA ALA A 126 -5.96 1.16 4.89
C ALA A 126 -6.09 2.29 5.93
N ASP A 127 -7.03 3.19 5.72
CA ASP A 127 -7.35 4.30 6.64
C ASP A 127 -8.48 3.86 7.59
N SER A 128 -8.18 3.57 8.88
CA SER A 128 -9.17 3.08 9.83
C SER A 128 -10.40 3.97 9.98
N PRO A 129 -10.28 5.31 10.11
CA PRO A 129 -11.42 6.20 10.09
C PRO A 129 -12.29 6.08 8.83
N ALA A 130 -11.67 5.95 7.66
CA ALA A 130 -12.41 5.78 6.41
C ALA A 130 -13.10 4.41 6.30
N CYS A 131 -12.57 3.39 6.99
CA CYS A 131 -13.17 2.05 7.07
C CYS A 131 -14.25 1.92 8.13
N ALA A 132 -14.55 2.96 8.91
CA ALA A 132 -15.55 2.89 10.00
C ALA A 132 -16.99 2.66 9.51
N LEU A 133 -17.28 2.95 8.25
CA LEU A 133 -18.58 2.65 7.63
C LEU A 133 -18.49 1.30 6.90
N PRO A 134 -19.49 0.39 7.07
CA PRO A 134 -19.46 -0.95 6.48
C PRO A 134 -19.25 -0.96 4.96
N GLN A 135 -19.92 -0.08 4.21
CA GLN A 135 -19.75 0.01 2.75
C GLN A 135 -18.33 0.47 2.36
N SER A 136 -17.77 1.44 3.10
CA SER A 136 -16.41 1.92 2.86
C SER A 136 -15.37 0.86 3.23
N PHE A 137 -15.61 0.10 4.29
CA PHE A 137 -14.81 -1.07 4.64
C PHE A 137 -14.80 -2.09 3.51
N MET A 138 -15.98 -2.48 3.02
CA MET A 138 -16.11 -3.41 1.90
C MET A 138 -15.36 -2.94 0.66
N CYS A 139 -15.49 -1.65 0.27
CA CYS A 139 -14.75 -1.08 -0.86
C CYS A 139 -13.23 -1.19 -0.68
N ASN A 140 -12.72 -0.91 0.52
CA ASN A 140 -11.29 -1.03 0.81
C ASN A 140 -10.82 -2.50 0.76
N MET A 141 -11.63 -3.43 1.25
CA MET A 141 -11.30 -4.87 1.20
C MET A 141 -11.34 -5.42 -0.22
N LEU A 142 -12.27 -4.98 -1.05
CA LEU A 142 -12.28 -5.32 -2.48
C LEU A 142 -11.04 -4.79 -3.22
N GLN A 143 -10.58 -3.58 -2.88
CA GLN A 143 -9.33 -3.06 -3.42
C GLN A 143 -8.13 -3.88 -2.96
N ALA A 144 -8.05 -4.24 -1.67
CA ALA A 144 -6.98 -5.08 -1.14
C ALA A 144 -6.96 -6.46 -1.83
N CYS A 145 -8.14 -7.08 -1.98
CA CYS A 145 -8.32 -8.32 -2.72
C CYS A 145 -7.82 -8.22 -4.16
N SER A 146 -8.21 -7.15 -4.86
CA SER A 146 -7.78 -6.87 -6.23
C SER A 146 -6.25 -6.73 -6.35
N VAL A 147 -5.60 -6.05 -5.41
CA VAL A 147 -4.13 -5.93 -5.36
C VAL A 147 -3.48 -7.28 -5.12
N LEU A 148 -3.97 -8.07 -4.16
CA LEU A 148 -3.44 -9.41 -3.87
C LEU A 148 -3.48 -10.31 -5.10
N TYR A 149 -4.63 -10.39 -5.76
CA TYR A 149 -4.79 -11.20 -6.97
C TYR A 149 -3.93 -10.72 -8.14
N LYS A 150 -3.71 -9.41 -8.25
CA LYS A 150 -2.87 -8.83 -9.29
C LYS A 150 -1.39 -9.07 -9.03
N CYS A 151 -0.92 -8.79 -7.82
CA CYS A 151 0.50 -8.90 -7.47
C CYS A 151 0.93 -10.34 -7.20
N ARG A 152 0.02 -11.19 -6.69
CA ARG A 152 0.28 -12.59 -6.29
C ARG A 152 1.45 -12.72 -5.28
N LEU A 153 1.58 -11.75 -4.41
CA LEU A 153 2.59 -11.70 -3.35
C LEU A 153 1.93 -11.79 -1.98
N PRO A 154 2.64 -12.24 -0.95
CA PRO A 154 2.17 -12.14 0.42
C PRO A 154 1.78 -10.70 0.74
N MET A 155 0.71 -10.52 1.52
CA MET A 155 0.18 -9.19 1.85
C MET A 155 -0.03 -9.03 3.34
N VAL A 156 0.44 -7.90 3.87
CA VAL A 156 0.10 -7.41 5.20
C VAL A 156 -0.89 -6.27 5.05
N LEU A 157 -2.03 -6.38 5.76
CA LEU A 157 -3.07 -5.35 5.80
C LEU A 157 -2.83 -4.45 7.02
N ALA A 158 -2.34 -3.24 6.78
CA ALA A 158 -2.07 -2.26 7.84
C ALA A 158 -3.22 -1.26 7.97
N PHE A 159 -4.03 -1.39 9.02
CA PHE A 159 -5.03 -0.40 9.40
C PHE A 159 -4.34 0.78 10.09
N ASN A 160 -4.13 1.85 9.33
CA ASN A 160 -3.44 3.05 9.83
C ASN A 160 -4.42 4.02 10.50
N LYS A 161 -3.89 4.87 11.37
CA LYS A 161 -4.61 5.87 12.18
C LYS A 161 -5.51 5.23 13.26
N VAL A 162 -5.04 4.13 13.87
CA VAL A 162 -5.77 3.49 14.98
C VAL A 162 -5.84 4.36 16.24
N ASP A 163 -5.06 5.43 16.29
CA ASP A 163 -5.16 6.49 17.29
C ASP A 163 -6.44 7.33 17.15
N ALA A 164 -6.97 7.46 15.93
CA ALA A 164 -8.20 8.21 15.65
C ALA A 164 -9.44 7.31 15.64
N SER A 165 -9.32 6.08 15.14
CA SER A 165 -10.41 5.09 15.11
C SER A 165 -9.85 3.69 15.33
N PRO A 166 -10.23 3.01 16.44
CA PRO A 166 -9.79 1.65 16.72
C PRO A 166 -10.14 0.69 15.58
N HIS A 167 -9.22 -0.23 15.29
CA HIS A 167 -9.43 -1.22 14.23
C HIS A 167 -10.09 -2.53 14.73
N THR A 168 -10.42 -2.65 16.01
CA THR A 168 -11.01 -3.85 16.60
C THR A 168 -12.29 -4.28 15.91
N VAL A 169 -13.19 -3.32 15.66
CA VAL A 169 -14.45 -3.57 14.94
C VAL A 169 -14.19 -4.06 13.50
N LEU A 170 -13.14 -3.56 12.85
CA LEU A 170 -12.77 -3.99 11.50
C LEU A 170 -12.28 -5.44 11.51
N LEU A 171 -11.57 -5.86 12.56
CA LEU A 171 -11.15 -7.24 12.74
C LEU A 171 -12.34 -8.17 13.04
N GLU A 172 -13.32 -7.72 13.79
CA GLU A 172 -14.56 -8.45 14.04
C GLU A 172 -15.32 -8.68 12.72
N TRP A 173 -15.45 -7.66 11.87
CA TRP A 173 -16.06 -7.79 10.54
C TRP A 173 -15.29 -8.71 9.58
N MET A 174 -13.98 -8.84 9.76
CA MET A 174 -13.17 -9.80 8.98
C MET A 174 -13.33 -11.23 9.50
N ALA A 175 -13.55 -11.39 10.79
CA ALA A 175 -13.64 -12.70 11.44
C ALA A 175 -15.05 -13.31 11.32
N ASP A 176 -16.08 -12.48 11.28
CA ASP A 176 -17.49 -12.90 11.30
C ASP A 176 -18.34 -12.03 10.36
N PHE A 177 -18.83 -12.63 9.30
CA PHE A 177 -19.69 -11.94 8.32
C PHE A 177 -21.09 -11.61 8.90
N GLU A 178 -21.57 -12.32 9.93
CA GLU A 178 -22.86 -12.04 10.57
C GLU A 178 -22.78 -10.70 11.31
N VAL A 179 -21.68 -10.45 12.04
CA VAL A 179 -21.41 -9.16 12.70
C VAL A 179 -21.32 -8.01 11.69
N PHE A 180 -20.71 -8.27 10.53
CA PHE A 180 -20.68 -7.29 9.45
C PHE A 180 -22.09 -7.00 8.87
N HIS A 181 -22.93 -8.05 8.72
CA HIS A 181 -24.31 -7.88 8.27
C HIS A 181 -25.16 -7.09 9.28
N GLU A 182 -25.01 -7.36 10.57
CA GLU A 182 -25.68 -6.57 11.62
C GLU A 182 -25.28 -5.08 11.56
N ALA A 183 -24.01 -4.80 11.31
CA ALA A 183 -23.54 -3.42 11.14
C ALA A 183 -24.12 -2.75 9.88
N LEU A 184 -24.28 -3.49 8.76
CA LEU A 184 -24.96 -3.01 7.57
C LEU A 184 -26.45 -2.70 7.85
N ASP A 185 -27.14 -3.58 8.57
CA ASP A 185 -28.57 -3.40 8.92
C ASP A 185 -28.76 -2.20 9.85
N ALA A 186 -27.87 -2.04 10.84
CA ALA A 186 -27.87 -0.91 11.74
C ALA A 186 -27.62 0.43 11.04
N SER A 187 -26.94 0.44 9.90
CA SER A 187 -26.72 1.65 9.09
C SER A 187 -27.99 2.17 8.43
N GLY A 188 -29.06 1.36 8.35
CA GLY A 188 -30.34 1.72 7.72
C GLY A 188 -30.24 1.97 6.22
N ASP A 189 -29.15 1.59 5.57
CA ASP A 189 -28.95 1.75 4.14
C ASP A 189 -29.52 0.56 3.36
N GLU A 190 -30.63 0.77 2.65
CA GLU A 190 -31.28 -0.20 1.77
C GLU A 190 -30.81 -0.08 0.30
N SER A 191 -29.70 0.62 0.06
CA SER A 191 -29.17 0.81 -1.30
C SER A 191 -28.71 -0.49 -1.94
N TYR A 192 -28.58 -0.46 -3.27
CA TYR A 192 -27.96 -1.54 -4.03
C TYR A 192 -26.52 -1.84 -3.50
N ALA A 193 -25.80 -0.81 -3.09
CA ALA A 193 -24.44 -0.96 -2.54
C ALA A 193 -24.44 -1.77 -1.25
N ALA A 194 -25.42 -1.59 -0.36
CA ALA A 194 -25.57 -2.38 0.86
C ALA A 194 -25.89 -3.85 0.55
N SER A 195 -26.82 -4.08 -0.39
CA SER A 195 -27.17 -5.45 -0.84
C SER A 195 -25.98 -6.16 -1.49
N LEU A 196 -25.21 -5.44 -2.32
CA LEU A 196 -23.98 -5.96 -2.93
C LEU A 196 -22.92 -6.28 -1.86
N SER A 197 -22.75 -5.41 -0.86
CA SER A 197 -21.79 -5.61 0.25
C SER A 197 -22.10 -6.89 1.04
N ARG A 198 -23.38 -7.21 1.27
CA ARG A 198 -23.78 -8.47 1.90
C ARG A 198 -23.37 -9.69 1.07
N SER A 199 -23.60 -9.65 -0.22
CA SER A 199 -23.26 -10.77 -1.11
C SER A 199 -21.73 -10.96 -1.20
N LEU A 200 -20.97 -9.86 -1.19
CA LEU A 200 -19.52 -9.90 -1.31
C LEU A 200 -18.83 -10.32 -0.01
N SER A 201 -19.42 -10.06 1.17
CA SER A 201 -18.83 -10.47 2.46
C SER A 201 -18.61 -11.97 2.54
N LEU A 202 -19.55 -12.76 2.02
CA LEU A 202 -19.45 -14.23 1.97
C LEU A 202 -18.29 -14.70 1.07
N VAL A 203 -18.04 -13.98 -0.03
CA VAL A 203 -16.95 -14.32 -0.96
C VAL A 203 -15.59 -13.93 -0.39
N LEU A 204 -15.53 -12.86 0.41
CA LEU A 204 -14.28 -12.37 0.99
C LEU A 204 -13.82 -13.14 2.25
N GLU A 205 -14.65 -14.02 2.82
CA GLU A 205 -14.28 -14.81 3.99
C GLU A 205 -12.99 -15.62 3.77
N GLU A 206 -12.89 -16.34 2.66
CA GLU A 206 -11.67 -17.09 2.29
C GLU A 206 -10.46 -16.16 2.08
N PHE A 207 -10.71 -14.97 1.52
CA PHE A 207 -9.67 -13.96 1.33
C PHE A 207 -9.11 -13.48 2.66
N TYR A 208 -9.97 -13.21 3.65
CA TYR A 208 -9.55 -12.73 4.97
C TYR A 208 -8.67 -13.72 5.73
N GLN A 209 -8.88 -15.04 5.56
CA GLN A 209 -8.07 -16.08 6.20
C GLN A 209 -6.59 -16.02 5.78
N ASN A 210 -6.30 -15.49 4.60
CA ASN A 210 -4.95 -15.39 4.05
C ASN A 210 -4.27 -14.03 4.34
N LEU A 211 -4.98 -13.10 5.01
CA LEU A 211 -4.43 -11.79 5.35
C LEU A 211 -3.81 -11.77 6.74
N ARG A 212 -2.85 -10.87 6.91
CA ARG A 212 -2.26 -10.51 8.21
C ARG A 212 -2.67 -9.09 8.55
N PRO A 213 -3.83 -8.88 9.22
CA PRO A 213 -4.26 -7.55 9.61
C PRO A 213 -3.50 -7.07 10.84
N VAL A 214 -2.99 -5.85 10.79
CA VAL A 214 -2.31 -5.18 11.91
C VAL A 214 -2.80 -3.75 12.05
N GLY A 215 -3.02 -3.31 13.30
CA GLY A 215 -3.34 -1.94 13.60
C GLY A 215 -2.07 -1.11 13.80
N VAL A 216 -1.97 0.00 13.10
CA VAL A 216 -0.81 0.90 13.19
C VAL A 216 -1.25 2.37 13.31
N SER A 217 -0.39 3.20 13.88
CA SER A 217 -0.53 4.65 13.78
C SER A 217 0.80 5.27 13.37
N ALA A 218 0.84 5.80 12.16
CA ALA A 218 1.99 6.53 11.66
C ALA A 218 2.24 7.84 12.44
N ALA A 219 1.20 8.45 13.01
CA ALA A 219 1.32 9.68 13.78
C ALA A 219 2.06 9.48 15.11
N VAL A 220 1.65 8.49 15.90
CA VAL A 220 2.18 8.25 17.24
C VAL A 220 3.16 7.07 17.33
N GLY A 221 3.32 6.28 16.27
CA GLY A 221 4.27 5.17 16.19
C GLY A 221 3.78 3.86 16.78
N LEU A 222 2.47 3.71 17.01
CA LEU A 222 1.89 2.46 17.50
C LEU A 222 1.93 1.35 16.43
N GLY A 223 2.11 0.10 16.86
CA GLY A 223 1.96 -1.09 16.03
C GLY A 223 3.09 -1.38 15.05
N MET A 224 4.19 -0.59 15.05
CA MET A 224 5.30 -0.79 14.11
C MET A 224 5.99 -2.14 14.29
N ASP A 225 6.15 -2.62 15.55
CA ASP A 225 6.71 -3.94 15.82
C ASP A 225 5.81 -5.08 15.36
N ALA A 226 4.50 -4.94 15.58
CA ALA A 226 3.51 -5.91 15.10
C ALA A 226 3.49 -5.97 13.57
N PHE A 227 3.63 -4.83 12.90
CA PHE A 227 3.73 -4.76 11.44
C PHE A 227 4.98 -5.47 10.90
N LEU A 228 6.13 -5.30 11.55
CA LEU A 228 7.37 -5.97 11.15
C LEU A 228 7.37 -7.48 11.45
N GLY A 229 6.54 -7.94 12.38
CA GLY A 229 6.39 -9.34 12.74
C GLY A 229 5.32 -10.10 11.97
N ALA A 230 4.46 -9.40 11.20
CA ALA A 230 3.37 -9.97 10.43
C ALA A 230 3.82 -10.52 9.09
#